data_d68d8041912f1801c9bb1ccc7f5c62d7
#
_entry.id   d68d8041912f1801c9bb1ccc7f5c62d7
#
_cell.length_a   1.000
_cell.length_b   1.000
_cell.length_c   1.000
_cell.angle_alpha   90.00
_cell.angle_beta   90.00
_cell.angle_gamma   90.00
#
_symmetry.space_group_name_H-M   'P 1'
#
loop_
_entity.id
_entity.type
_entity.pdbx_description
1 polymer ?
#
loop_
_entity_poly.entity_id
_entity_poly.type
_entity_poly.pdbx_seq_one_letter_code
_entity_poly.pdbx_strand_id
1 'polypeptide(L)'
;MSIQRVASKWTKTNVILPNPTLAPYIPETRLYTFEHLNEMLSVYGTVYIKPDNGTYGKGVMRAERLTEPLPPTEEGIIGERIWYVLRYEVDTLTFDSLEELHKVVSTRIRKRPYLIQRGIDLLQHETRPFDLRVLTQMNLRNHWETTLIIGRIAAPDKVVTNHHSGGTVRFFNELVAPYLDVKEAVHLEQKLSKLGERVAWQLQKRYPRLKEIGLDVGLDQQIYPWILEVNTRPAIKVFSFLPNKSLYHKIFRYAVGYGRYSASTGKPAHSKRKT
;
A
#
# COMPACT_ATOMS: atom_id res chain seq x y z
N MET A 1 -23.47 -12.77 -11.70
CA MET A 1 -22.25 -13.37 -11.08
C MET A 1 -21.63 -12.37 -10.09
N SER A 2 -21.14 -12.82 -8.93
CA SER A 2 -20.51 -11.94 -7.95
C SER A 2 -19.12 -11.48 -8.43
N ILE A 3 -18.75 -10.24 -8.08
CA ILE A 3 -17.42 -9.69 -8.34
C ILE A 3 -16.38 -10.50 -7.58
N GLN A 4 -15.24 -10.77 -8.22
CA GLN A 4 -14.14 -11.51 -7.62
C GLN A 4 -13.35 -10.64 -6.65
N ARG A 5 -13.01 -11.21 -5.48
CA ARG A 5 -12.10 -10.63 -4.50
C ARG A 5 -10.90 -11.54 -4.29
N VAL A 6 -9.71 -10.97 -4.22
CA VAL A 6 -8.46 -11.66 -3.87
C VAL A 6 -7.94 -11.07 -2.57
N ALA A 7 -7.97 -11.84 -1.50
CA ALA A 7 -7.60 -11.38 -0.16
C ALA A 7 -6.06 -11.34 0.01
N SER A 8 -5.37 -12.42 -0.39
CA SER A 8 -3.92 -12.56 -0.23
C SER A 8 -3.15 -11.47 -0.99
N LYS A 9 -2.28 -10.76 -0.28
CA LYS A 9 -1.34 -9.78 -0.85
C LYS A 9 -0.29 -10.50 -1.70
N TRP A 10 0.26 -11.60 -1.17
CA TRP A 10 1.26 -12.41 -1.84
C TRP A 10 0.79 -12.93 -3.20
N THR A 11 -0.42 -13.47 -3.23
CA THR A 11 -1.01 -13.96 -4.48
C THR A 11 -1.15 -12.86 -5.54
N LYS A 12 -1.55 -11.65 -5.15
CA LYS A 12 -1.65 -10.51 -6.08
C LYS A 12 -0.28 -10.05 -6.57
N THR A 13 0.69 -9.95 -5.67
CA THR A 13 2.07 -9.61 -5.99
C THR A 13 2.66 -10.60 -7.00
N ASN A 14 2.49 -11.90 -6.80
CA ASN A 14 2.99 -12.95 -7.70
C ASN A 14 2.32 -12.96 -9.09
N VAL A 15 1.13 -12.38 -9.23
CA VAL A 15 0.51 -12.18 -10.56
C VAL A 15 1.09 -10.97 -11.28
N ILE A 16 1.56 -9.96 -10.54
CA ILE A 16 2.10 -8.71 -11.11
C ILE A 16 3.59 -8.84 -11.45
N LEU A 17 4.38 -9.44 -10.57
CA LEU A 17 5.84 -9.55 -10.70
C LEU A 17 6.36 -10.16 -12.02
N PRO A 18 5.72 -11.16 -12.64
CA PRO A 18 6.17 -11.69 -13.93
C PRO A 18 6.04 -10.70 -15.09
N ASN A 19 5.33 -9.60 -14.91
CA ASN A 19 5.22 -8.56 -15.93
C ASN A 19 6.40 -7.59 -15.82
N PRO A 20 7.38 -7.57 -16.77
CA PRO A 20 8.60 -6.77 -16.65
C PRO A 20 8.35 -5.26 -16.66
N THR A 21 7.19 -4.82 -17.13
CA THR A 21 6.84 -3.40 -17.14
C THR A 21 6.11 -2.96 -15.87
N LEU A 22 5.74 -3.89 -14.99
CA LEU A 22 5.07 -3.62 -13.71
C LEU A 22 5.97 -3.98 -12.51
N ALA A 23 6.81 -5.00 -12.67
CA ALA A 23 7.73 -5.45 -11.61
C ALA A 23 8.57 -4.31 -10.98
N PRO A 24 9.11 -3.35 -11.75
CA PRO A 24 9.90 -2.25 -11.17
C PRO A 24 9.12 -1.37 -10.18
N TYR A 25 7.77 -1.36 -10.24
CA TYR A 25 6.95 -0.57 -9.32
C TYR A 25 6.62 -1.32 -8.01
N ILE A 26 7.01 -2.58 -7.88
CA ILE A 26 6.75 -3.37 -6.67
C ILE A 26 7.98 -3.32 -5.77
N PRO A 27 7.91 -2.78 -4.55
CA PRO A 27 8.99 -2.91 -3.58
C PRO A 27 9.30 -4.39 -3.35
N GLU A 28 10.56 -4.74 -3.20
CA GLU A 28 10.92 -6.12 -2.91
C GLU A 28 10.05 -6.65 -1.76
N THR A 29 9.41 -7.77 -2.02
CA THR A 29 8.45 -8.40 -1.11
C THR A 29 8.70 -9.89 -1.07
N ARG A 30 8.85 -10.44 0.14
CA ARG A 30 9.08 -11.87 0.38
C ARG A 30 8.12 -12.41 1.44
N LEU A 31 8.04 -13.73 1.58
CA LEU A 31 7.42 -14.34 2.76
C LEU A 31 8.31 -14.05 3.98
N TYR A 32 7.69 -13.75 5.12
CA TYR A 32 8.46 -13.47 6.33
C TYR A 32 9.14 -14.74 6.86
N THR A 33 10.45 -14.68 7.00
CA THR A 33 11.30 -15.62 7.72
C THR A 33 12.39 -14.85 8.46
N PHE A 34 13.15 -15.49 9.35
CA PHE A 34 14.29 -14.87 10.00
C PHE A 34 15.38 -14.46 9.00
N GLU A 35 15.67 -15.34 8.05
CA GLU A 35 16.67 -15.12 7.00
C GLU A 35 16.31 -13.90 6.15
N HIS A 36 15.05 -13.82 5.70
CA HIS A 36 14.58 -12.67 4.92
C HIS A 36 14.55 -11.37 5.74
N LEU A 37 14.27 -11.45 7.06
CA LEU A 37 14.35 -10.29 7.95
C LEU A 37 15.79 -9.77 8.01
N ASN A 38 16.76 -10.66 8.22
CA ASN A 38 18.18 -10.31 8.27
C ASN A 38 18.66 -9.69 6.96
N GLU A 39 18.45 -10.38 5.84
CA GLU A 39 18.88 -9.93 4.52
C GLU A 39 18.27 -8.56 4.18
N MET A 40 16.95 -8.42 4.31
CA MET A 40 16.27 -7.21 3.89
C MET A 40 16.56 -6.01 4.81
N LEU A 41 16.75 -6.23 6.12
CA LEU A 41 17.19 -5.15 7.03
C LEU A 41 18.63 -4.73 6.74
N SER A 42 19.50 -5.66 6.41
CA SER A 42 20.89 -5.37 6.05
C SER A 42 21.00 -4.54 4.76
N VAL A 43 20.14 -4.84 3.77
CA VAL A 43 20.15 -4.15 2.46
C VAL A 43 19.40 -2.82 2.49
N TYR A 44 18.23 -2.76 3.15
CA TYR A 44 17.32 -1.62 3.04
C TYR A 44 17.24 -0.76 4.30
N GLY A 45 17.78 -1.21 5.40
CA GLY A 45 17.69 -0.52 6.70
C GLY A 45 16.28 -0.51 7.29
N THR A 46 15.24 -0.45 6.47
CA THR A 46 13.83 -0.39 6.90
C THR A 46 12.99 -1.39 6.13
N VAL A 47 12.13 -2.13 6.85
CA VAL A 47 11.17 -3.07 6.25
C VAL A 47 9.80 -2.96 6.90
N TYR A 48 8.76 -3.31 6.15
CA TYR A 48 7.40 -3.48 6.65
C TYR A 48 7.03 -4.96 6.70
N ILE A 49 6.56 -5.42 7.85
CA ILE A 49 6.11 -6.79 8.09
C ILE A 49 4.58 -6.74 8.14
N LYS A 50 3.91 -7.41 7.19
CA LYS A 50 2.47 -7.25 6.94
C LYS A 50 1.76 -8.61 6.90
N PRO A 51 0.56 -8.76 7.51
CA PRO A 51 -0.21 -9.98 7.31
C PRO A 51 -0.59 -10.15 5.84
N ASP A 52 -0.42 -11.35 5.29
CA ASP A 52 -0.82 -11.66 3.91
C ASP A 52 -2.31 -11.37 3.68
N ASN A 53 -3.14 -11.78 4.63
CA ASN A 53 -4.57 -11.48 4.65
C ASN A 53 -4.88 -10.49 5.78
N GLY A 54 -5.49 -9.36 5.44
CA GLY A 54 -5.84 -8.33 6.40
C GLY A 54 -6.30 -7.04 5.72
N THR A 55 -6.91 -6.17 6.48
CA THR A 55 -7.42 -4.87 6.03
C THR A 55 -7.12 -3.80 7.08
N TYR A 56 -7.14 -2.53 6.66
CA TYR A 56 -7.00 -1.36 7.54
C TYR A 56 -5.66 -1.22 8.26
N GLY A 57 -4.59 -1.82 7.74
CA GLY A 57 -3.26 -1.75 8.36
C GLY A 57 -3.09 -2.53 9.66
N LYS A 58 -4.12 -3.27 10.10
CA LYS A 58 -4.03 -4.06 11.33
C LYS A 58 -2.95 -5.14 11.22
N GLY A 59 -2.08 -5.19 12.23
CA GLY A 59 -0.98 -6.16 12.29
C GLY A 59 0.23 -5.78 11.43
N VAL A 60 0.29 -4.59 10.85
CA VAL A 60 1.47 -4.09 10.15
C VAL A 60 2.49 -3.60 11.18
N MET A 61 3.74 -4.02 11.02
CA MET A 61 4.88 -3.62 11.82
C MET A 61 5.93 -2.98 10.91
N ARG A 62 6.65 -1.98 11.40
CA ARG A 62 7.84 -1.41 10.76
C ARG A 62 9.05 -1.79 11.59
N ALA A 63 10.02 -2.44 10.98
CA ALA A 63 11.30 -2.77 11.59
C ALA A 63 12.41 -1.96 10.92
N GLU A 64 13.35 -1.47 11.72
CA GLU A 64 14.48 -0.65 11.28
C GLU A 64 15.78 -1.22 11.88
N ARG A 65 16.84 -1.25 11.07
CA ARG A 65 18.21 -1.47 11.50
C ARG A 65 18.90 -0.13 11.50
N LEU A 66 19.41 0.27 12.66
CA LEU A 66 20.11 1.53 12.86
C LEU A 66 21.57 1.25 13.19
N THR A 67 22.45 2.15 12.75
CA THR A 67 23.89 2.07 13.03
C THR A 67 24.41 3.42 13.51
N GLU A 68 25.30 3.40 14.46
CA GLU A 68 26.07 4.57 14.87
C GLU A 68 27.55 4.22 14.99
N PRO A 69 28.46 5.11 14.58
CA PRO A 69 29.88 4.88 14.79
C PRO A 69 30.19 4.91 16.30
N LEU A 70 31.01 3.97 16.74
CA LEU A 70 31.59 3.99 18.07
C LEU A 70 32.81 4.93 18.11
N PRO A 71 33.17 5.47 19.28
CA PRO A 71 34.42 6.18 19.43
C PRO A 71 35.60 5.31 18.95
N PRO A 72 36.63 5.90 18.31
CA PRO A 72 37.81 5.16 17.93
C PRO A 72 38.46 4.47 19.15
N THR A 73 38.93 3.24 18.94
CA THR A 73 39.78 2.56 19.92
C THR A 73 41.14 3.26 20.02
N GLU A 74 41.94 2.90 21.01
CA GLU A 74 43.33 3.39 21.14
C GLU A 74 44.18 3.12 19.88
N GLU A 75 43.82 2.10 19.10
CA GLU A 75 44.45 1.72 17.84
C GLU A 75 43.84 2.46 16.63
N GLY A 76 42.88 3.39 16.85
CA GLY A 76 42.21 4.15 15.78
C GLY A 76 41.15 3.39 15.00
N ILE A 77 40.73 2.21 15.46
CA ILE A 77 39.69 1.41 14.83
C ILE A 77 38.34 2.00 15.24
N ILE A 78 37.52 2.35 14.21
CA ILE A 78 36.14 2.82 14.41
C ILE A 78 35.22 1.61 14.26
N GLY A 79 34.60 1.18 15.35
CA GLY A 79 33.54 0.18 15.33
C GLY A 79 32.17 0.81 15.05
N GLU A 80 31.17 -0.02 14.81
CA GLU A 80 29.78 0.40 14.70
C GLU A 80 28.92 -0.31 15.75
N ARG A 81 28.04 0.43 16.41
CA ARG A 81 26.95 -0.15 17.17
C ARG A 81 25.75 -0.32 16.24
N ILE A 82 25.18 -1.51 16.28
CA ILE A 82 23.97 -1.85 15.53
C ILE A 82 22.88 -2.11 16.55
N TRP A 83 21.69 -1.53 16.31
CA TRP A 83 20.48 -1.86 17.07
C TRP A 83 19.27 -1.85 16.16
N TYR A 84 18.16 -2.37 16.66
CA TYR A 84 16.93 -2.53 15.89
C TYR A 84 15.77 -1.84 16.58
N VAL A 85 14.85 -1.28 15.78
CA VAL A 85 13.63 -0.64 16.26
C VAL A 85 12.43 -1.31 15.63
N LEU A 86 11.44 -1.69 16.43
CA LEU A 86 10.16 -2.20 15.98
C LEU A 86 9.06 -1.21 16.35
N ARG A 87 8.33 -0.71 15.35
CA ARG A 87 7.14 0.12 15.55
C ARG A 87 5.90 -0.70 15.21
N TYR A 88 4.97 -0.76 16.13
CA TYR A 88 3.70 -1.50 15.99
C TYR A 88 2.58 -0.73 16.66
N GLU A 89 1.54 -0.34 15.90
CA GLU A 89 0.45 0.54 16.37
C GLU A 89 0.98 1.85 16.97
N VAL A 90 1.04 1.97 18.28
CA VAL A 90 1.60 3.12 19.01
C VAL A 90 2.90 2.78 19.75
N ASP A 91 3.25 1.51 19.80
CA ASP A 91 4.43 1.03 20.52
C ASP A 91 5.70 1.22 19.66
N THR A 92 6.78 1.60 20.33
CA THR A 92 8.15 1.60 19.80
C THR A 92 9.03 0.79 20.74
N LEU A 93 9.63 -0.28 20.23
CA LEU A 93 10.52 -1.17 20.99
C LEU A 93 11.90 -1.17 20.35
N THR A 94 12.94 -1.18 21.17
CA THR A 94 14.34 -1.22 20.74
C THR A 94 15.00 -2.52 21.20
N PHE A 95 15.90 -3.05 20.37
CA PHE A 95 16.58 -4.33 20.61
C PHE A 95 18.05 -4.20 20.23
N ASP A 96 18.93 -4.84 21.01
CA ASP A 96 20.36 -4.89 20.73
C ASP A 96 20.74 -6.06 19.80
N SER A 97 19.80 -6.99 19.51
CA SER A 97 20.02 -8.10 18.57
C SER A 97 18.84 -8.33 17.64
N LEU A 98 19.14 -8.89 16.48
CA LEU A 98 18.12 -9.27 15.50
C LEU A 98 17.23 -10.42 15.99
N GLU A 99 17.82 -11.32 16.79
CA GLU A 99 17.15 -12.48 17.40
C GLU A 99 16.05 -12.02 18.37
N GLU A 100 16.32 -11.02 19.18
CA GLU A 100 15.33 -10.43 20.08
C GLU A 100 14.18 -9.76 19.32
N LEU A 101 14.50 -8.95 18.31
CA LEU A 101 13.50 -8.39 17.40
C LEU A 101 12.64 -9.51 16.78
N HIS A 102 13.28 -10.56 16.21
CA HIS A 102 12.58 -11.67 15.58
C HIS A 102 11.67 -12.41 16.57
N LYS A 103 12.13 -12.64 17.80
CA LYS A 103 11.33 -13.31 18.84
C LYS A 103 10.04 -12.55 19.13
N VAL A 104 10.10 -11.21 19.23
CA VAL A 104 8.93 -10.37 19.48
C VAL A 104 8.00 -10.36 18.25
N VAL A 105 8.55 -10.22 17.06
CA VAL A 105 7.76 -10.28 15.81
C VAL A 105 7.07 -11.64 15.70
N SER A 106 7.77 -12.75 15.93
CA SER A 106 7.24 -14.11 15.85
C SER A 106 6.07 -14.34 16.82
N THR A 107 6.16 -13.80 18.04
CA THR A 107 5.07 -13.85 19.02
C THR A 107 3.82 -13.11 18.52
N ARG A 108 3.99 -11.98 17.82
CA ARG A 108 2.87 -11.19 17.27
C ARG A 108 2.26 -11.83 16.01
N ILE A 109 3.08 -12.40 15.15
CA ILE A 109 2.66 -13.08 13.92
C ILE A 109 1.88 -14.38 14.26
N ARG A 110 2.33 -15.13 15.25
CA ARG A 110 1.85 -16.46 15.58
C ARG A 110 1.99 -17.39 14.36
N LYS A 111 0.90 -18.13 14.01
CA LYS A 111 0.86 -19.06 12.88
C LYS A 111 0.27 -18.46 11.59
N ARG A 112 0.09 -17.14 11.53
CA ARG A 112 -0.48 -16.49 10.34
C ARG A 112 0.62 -16.20 9.30
N PRO A 113 0.31 -16.35 8.00
CA PRO A 113 1.24 -15.94 6.94
C PRO A 113 1.47 -14.43 6.96
N TYR A 114 2.71 -14.02 6.97
CA TYR A 114 3.14 -12.63 6.87
C TYR A 114 4.12 -12.45 5.72
N LEU A 115 4.15 -11.25 5.19
CA LEU A 115 5.09 -10.77 4.19
C LEU A 115 6.06 -9.80 4.85
N ILE A 116 7.26 -9.75 4.32
CA ILE A 116 8.23 -8.71 4.58
C ILE A 116 8.45 -7.94 3.27
N GLN A 117 8.40 -6.61 3.34
CA GLN A 117 8.51 -5.72 2.18
C GLN A 117 9.51 -4.60 2.48
N ARG A 118 10.36 -4.27 1.50
CA ARG A 118 11.23 -3.10 1.54
C ARG A 118 10.46 -1.86 1.99
N GLY A 119 10.97 -1.14 2.97
CA GLY A 119 10.49 0.18 3.36
C GLY A 119 10.84 1.22 2.29
N ILE A 120 9.87 2.08 1.97
CA ILE A 120 10.07 3.21 1.06
C ILE A 120 10.04 4.48 1.89
N ASP A 121 11.03 5.34 1.70
CA ASP A 121 11.05 6.68 2.26
C ASP A 121 10.08 7.57 1.47
N LEU A 122 8.88 7.72 2.02
CA LEU A 122 7.77 8.39 1.36
C LEU A 122 7.88 9.91 1.45
N LEU A 123 7.40 10.60 0.42
CA LEU A 123 7.13 12.03 0.50
C LEU A 123 6.19 12.34 1.66
N GLN A 124 6.32 13.55 2.19
CA GLN A 124 5.62 14.00 3.38
C GLN A 124 4.77 15.23 3.08
N HIS A 125 3.62 15.32 3.70
CA HIS A 125 2.85 16.54 3.80
C HIS A 125 3.05 17.09 5.22
N GLU A 126 3.65 18.28 5.33
CA GLU A 126 4.21 18.77 6.59
C GLU A 126 5.31 17.81 7.09
N THR A 127 5.06 17.06 8.14
CA THR A 127 6.01 16.07 8.70
C THR A 127 5.48 14.64 8.62
N ARG A 128 4.35 14.41 7.94
CA ARG A 128 3.64 13.14 7.93
C ARG A 128 3.71 12.48 6.55
N PRO A 129 4.11 11.22 6.47
CA PRO A 129 4.14 10.53 5.19
C PRO A 129 2.72 10.40 4.60
N PHE A 130 2.64 10.43 3.28
CA PHE A 130 1.39 10.18 2.57
C PHE A 130 1.56 9.10 1.51
N ASP A 131 0.45 8.50 1.12
CA ASP A 131 0.33 7.66 -0.06
C ASP A 131 -0.83 8.14 -0.95
N LEU A 132 -0.89 7.59 -2.15
CA LEU A 132 -1.92 7.87 -3.13
C LEU A 132 -2.81 6.64 -3.31
N ARG A 133 -4.13 6.82 -3.18
CA ARG A 133 -5.13 5.84 -3.60
C ARG A 133 -5.49 6.07 -5.06
N VAL A 134 -5.08 5.14 -5.92
CA VAL A 134 -5.46 5.10 -7.32
C VAL A 134 -6.62 4.12 -7.48
N LEU A 135 -7.82 4.63 -7.69
CA LEU A 135 -9.02 3.82 -7.91
C LEU A 135 -9.18 3.55 -9.40
N THR A 136 -9.16 2.28 -9.79
CA THR A 136 -9.34 1.86 -11.18
C THR A 136 -10.52 0.89 -11.26
N GLN A 137 -11.43 1.15 -12.18
CA GLN A 137 -12.70 0.43 -12.33
C GLN A 137 -12.94 0.03 -13.77
N MET A 138 -13.70 -1.06 -13.96
CA MET A 138 -14.26 -1.41 -15.23
C MET A 138 -15.39 -0.43 -15.56
N ASN A 139 -15.28 0.31 -16.65
CA ASN A 139 -16.33 1.22 -17.11
C ASN A 139 -17.48 0.46 -17.81
N LEU A 140 -18.52 1.17 -18.21
CA LEU A 140 -19.71 0.58 -18.85
C LEU A 140 -19.44 0.01 -20.25
N ARG A 141 -18.26 0.31 -20.83
CA ARG A 141 -17.80 -0.23 -22.13
C ARG A 141 -16.85 -1.42 -21.96
N ASN A 142 -16.73 -1.95 -20.72
CA ASN A 142 -15.81 -3.03 -20.35
C ASN A 142 -14.32 -2.70 -20.57
N HIS A 143 -13.91 -1.44 -20.43
CA HIS A 143 -12.52 -1.03 -20.37
C HIS A 143 -12.14 -0.64 -18.95
N TRP A 144 -10.88 -0.89 -18.58
CA TRP A 144 -10.32 -0.39 -17.35
C TRP A 144 -10.10 1.13 -17.44
N GLU A 145 -10.48 1.83 -16.39
CA GLU A 145 -10.39 3.29 -16.31
C GLU A 145 -10.05 3.70 -14.88
N THR A 146 -9.01 4.50 -14.71
CA THR A 146 -8.73 5.14 -13.43
C THR A 146 -9.73 6.27 -13.21
N THR A 147 -10.55 6.11 -12.19
CA THR A 147 -11.68 7.02 -11.91
C THR A 147 -11.38 8.02 -10.81
N LEU A 148 -10.34 7.79 -10.00
CA LEU A 148 -9.97 8.71 -8.91
C LEU A 148 -8.51 8.48 -8.49
N ILE A 149 -7.80 9.58 -8.25
CA ILE A 149 -6.53 9.60 -7.52
C ILE A 149 -6.68 10.60 -6.38
N ILE A 150 -6.48 10.15 -5.14
CA ILE A 150 -6.50 10.97 -3.93
C ILE A 150 -5.34 10.60 -3.02
N GLY A 151 -4.91 11.52 -2.20
CA GLY A 151 -3.91 11.27 -1.19
C GLY A 151 -4.49 10.93 0.18
N ARG A 152 -3.70 10.18 0.95
CA ARG A 152 -4.00 9.82 2.34
C ARG A 152 -2.77 10.12 3.18
N ILE A 153 -2.89 11.05 4.10
CA ILE A 153 -1.83 11.44 5.02
C ILE A 153 -1.94 10.55 6.26
N ALA A 154 -0.83 10.00 6.73
CA ALA A 154 -0.79 9.21 7.95
C ALA A 154 -1.32 10.02 9.16
N ALA A 155 -2.01 9.35 10.07
CA ALA A 155 -2.28 9.94 11.38
C ALA A 155 -0.95 10.15 12.14
N PRO A 156 -0.89 11.11 13.06
CA PRO A 156 0.27 11.28 13.90
C PRO A 156 0.68 9.95 14.56
N ASP A 157 1.98 9.66 14.60
CA ASP A 157 2.60 8.49 15.24
C ASP A 157 2.12 7.12 14.72
N LYS A 158 1.47 7.07 13.54
CA LYS A 158 1.04 5.81 12.93
C LYS A 158 2.01 5.34 11.85
N VAL A 159 2.25 4.04 11.86
CA VAL A 159 3.09 3.33 10.88
C VAL A 159 2.42 3.25 9.48
N VAL A 160 1.09 3.48 9.41
CA VAL A 160 0.28 3.29 8.20
C VAL A 160 -0.53 4.54 7.86
N THR A 161 -0.76 4.78 6.56
CA THR A 161 -1.49 5.92 5.99
C THR A 161 -3.02 5.71 5.88
N ASN A 162 -3.54 4.57 6.35
CA ASN A 162 -4.93 4.20 6.16
C ASN A 162 -5.92 5.17 6.83
N HIS A 163 -6.93 5.64 6.09
CA HIS A 163 -8.00 6.52 6.59
C HIS A 163 -8.72 5.95 7.83
N HIS A 164 -8.96 4.64 7.89
CA HIS A 164 -9.55 3.98 9.07
C HIS A 164 -8.69 4.03 10.33
N SER A 165 -7.40 4.38 10.18
CA SER A 165 -6.47 4.59 11.29
C SER A 165 -6.32 6.08 11.66
N GLY A 166 -7.26 6.94 11.25
CA GLY A 166 -7.26 8.39 11.54
C GLY A 166 -6.54 9.23 10.47
N GLY A 167 -6.15 8.65 9.34
CA GLY A 167 -5.52 9.39 8.24
C GLY A 167 -6.45 10.43 7.61
N THR A 168 -5.89 11.54 7.19
CA THR A 168 -6.60 12.62 6.51
C THR A 168 -6.55 12.42 5.00
N VAL A 169 -7.66 12.68 4.32
CA VAL A 169 -7.73 12.67 2.84
C VAL A 169 -7.47 14.06 2.30
N ARG A 170 -6.66 14.15 1.21
CA ARG A 170 -6.37 15.36 0.46
C ARG A 170 -6.45 15.09 -1.04
N PHE A 171 -6.66 16.15 -1.82
CA PHE A 171 -6.58 16.02 -3.28
C PHE A 171 -5.14 15.78 -3.73
N PHE A 172 -4.99 15.04 -4.82
CA PHE A 172 -3.69 14.72 -5.40
C PHE A 172 -2.82 15.98 -5.60
N ASN A 173 -3.38 17.02 -6.25
CA ASN A 173 -2.66 18.24 -6.56
C ASN A 173 -2.17 18.99 -5.31
N GLU A 174 -2.93 18.97 -4.21
CA GLU A 174 -2.51 19.60 -2.95
C GLU A 174 -1.26 18.94 -2.37
N LEU A 175 -1.15 17.62 -2.48
CA LEU A 175 -0.04 16.85 -1.91
C LEU A 175 1.23 16.92 -2.76
N VAL A 176 1.09 17.02 -4.09
CA VAL A 176 2.26 17.03 -4.97
C VAL A 176 2.75 18.44 -5.30
N ALA A 177 1.95 19.47 -5.09
CA ALA A 177 2.30 20.87 -5.37
C ALA A 177 3.60 21.36 -4.68
N PRO A 178 3.98 20.92 -3.46
CA PRO A 178 5.27 21.29 -2.88
C PRO A 178 6.49 20.67 -3.60
N TYR A 179 6.27 19.69 -4.46
CA TYR A 179 7.32 18.86 -5.07
C TYR A 179 7.38 19.00 -6.59
N LEU A 180 6.29 19.36 -7.25
CA LEU A 180 6.12 19.33 -8.69
C LEU A 180 5.45 20.60 -9.21
N ASP A 181 5.87 21.05 -10.40
CA ASP A 181 5.10 22.04 -11.13
C ASP A 181 3.79 21.43 -11.71
N VAL A 182 2.94 22.30 -12.30
CA VAL A 182 1.62 21.90 -12.84
C VAL A 182 1.77 20.85 -13.96
N LYS A 183 2.78 21.00 -14.83
CA LYS A 183 2.99 20.06 -15.97
C LYS A 183 3.48 18.71 -15.47
N GLU A 184 4.40 18.71 -14.53
CA GLU A 184 4.92 17.51 -13.90
C GLU A 184 3.83 16.76 -13.13
N ALA A 185 2.99 17.49 -12.38
CA ALA A 185 1.85 16.91 -11.66
C ALA A 185 0.85 16.25 -12.63
N VAL A 186 0.50 16.88 -13.74
CA VAL A 186 -0.35 16.29 -14.79
C VAL A 186 0.30 15.03 -15.39
N HIS A 187 1.61 15.07 -15.65
CA HIS A 187 2.32 13.90 -16.18
C HIS A 187 2.32 12.74 -15.18
N LEU A 188 2.56 13.02 -13.91
CA LEU A 188 2.50 12.01 -12.84
C LEU A 188 1.10 11.42 -12.71
N GLU A 189 0.05 12.25 -12.74
CA GLU A 189 -1.35 11.79 -12.68
C GLU A 189 -1.67 10.83 -13.84
N GLN A 190 -1.24 11.17 -15.05
CA GLN A 190 -1.39 10.30 -16.23
C GLN A 190 -0.61 9.00 -16.09
N LYS A 191 0.63 9.05 -15.58
CA LYS A 191 1.46 7.87 -15.31
C LYS A 191 0.79 6.95 -14.30
N LEU A 192 0.26 7.48 -13.19
CA LEU A 192 -0.45 6.74 -12.16
C LEU A 192 -1.76 6.13 -12.70
N SER A 193 -2.48 6.86 -13.53
CA SER A 193 -3.71 6.38 -14.17
C SER A 193 -3.42 5.16 -15.05
N LYS A 194 -2.44 5.26 -15.93
CA LYS A 194 -2.00 4.15 -16.78
C LYS A 194 -1.46 2.97 -15.97
N LEU A 195 -0.75 3.24 -14.87
CA LEU A 195 -0.25 2.20 -13.97
C LEU A 195 -1.42 1.42 -13.36
N GLY A 196 -2.46 2.11 -12.87
CA GLY A 196 -3.67 1.48 -12.35
C GLY A 196 -4.34 0.57 -13.36
N GLU A 197 -4.53 1.06 -14.58
CA GLU A 197 -5.17 0.30 -15.67
C GLU A 197 -4.36 -0.95 -16.06
N ARG A 198 -3.04 -0.82 -16.16
CA ARG A 198 -2.14 -1.94 -16.49
C ARG A 198 -2.13 -3.01 -15.40
N VAL A 199 -2.09 -2.62 -14.13
CA VAL A 199 -2.18 -3.55 -13.00
C VAL A 199 -3.53 -4.25 -12.97
N ALA A 200 -4.62 -3.52 -13.18
CA ALA A 200 -5.97 -4.08 -13.24
C ALA A 200 -6.09 -5.12 -14.35
N TRP A 201 -5.58 -4.80 -15.54
CA TRP A 201 -5.59 -5.71 -16.68
C TRP A 201 -4.72 -6.97 -16.42
N GLN A 202 -3.52 -6.80 -15.83
CA GLN A 202 -2.65 -7.93 -15.48
C GLN A 202 -3.32 -8.88 -14.48
N LEU A 203 -3.97 -8.34 -13.45
CA LEU A 203 -4.71 -9.14 -12.48
C LEU A 203 -5.93 -9.81 -13.09
N GLN A 204 -6.63 -9.15 -14.02
CA GLN A 204 -7.83 -9.70 -14.68
C GLN A 204 -7.52 -10.94 -15.50
N LYS A 205 -6.33 -11.09 -16.08
CA LYS A 205 -5.90 -12.31 -16.77
C LYS A 205 -6.05 -13.56 -15.88
N ARG A 206 -5.72 -13.42 -14.59
CA ARG A 206 -5.83 -14.52 -13.61
C ARG A 206 -7.19 -14.54 -12.91
N TYR A 207 -7.84 -13.37 -12.79
CA TYR A 207 -9.09 -13.17 -12.06
C TYR A 207 -10.14 -12.50 -12.96
N PRO A 208 -10.76 -13.24 -13.92
CA PRO A 208 -11.59 -12.66 -14.98
C PRO A 208 -12.80 -11.87 -14.49
N ARG A 209 -13.29 -12.17 -13.27
CA ARG A 209 -14.42 -11.46 -12.65
C ARG A 209 -14.01 -10.27 -11.81
N LEU A 210 -12.73 -9.87 -11.85
CA LEU A 210 -12.28 -8.63 -11.23
C LEU A 210 -12.86 -7.44 -11.99
N LYS A 211 -13.40 -6.45 -11.28
CA LYS A 211 -14.07 -5.28 -11.87
C LYS A 211 -13.59 -3.96 -11.29
N GLU A 212 -12.83 -4.00 -10.22
CA GLU A 212 -12.29 -2.83 -9.54
C GLU A 212 -11.04 -3.17 -8.78
N ILE A 213 -10.11 -2.22 -8.71
CA ILE A 213 -8.95 -2.26 -7.83
C ILE A 213 -8.70 -0.87 -7.22
N GLY A 214 -8.07 -0.85 -6.07
CA GLY A 214 -7.46 0.35 -5.49
C GLY A 214 -6.00 0.07 -5.26
N LEU A 215 -5.11 0.79 -5.95
CA LEU A 215 -3.69 0.76 -5.63
C LEU A 215 -3.42 1.73 -4.50
N ASP A 216 -2.59 1.31 -3.57
CA ASP A 216 -1.93 2.18 -2.61
C ASP A 216 -0.53 2.42 -3.12
N VAL A 217 -0.25 3.66 -3.56
CA VAL A 217 1.00 4.03 -4.22
C VAL A 217 1.73 5.05 -3.34
N GLY A 218 2.95 4.72 -2.93
CA GLY A 218 3.87 5.67 -2.31
C GLY A 218 4.73 6.35 -3.36
N LEU A 219 5.07 7.63 -3.13
CA LEU A 219 6.10 8.34 -3.89
C LEU A 219 7.33 8.45 -3.01
N ASP A 220 8.49 8.06 -3.53
CA ASP A 220 9.78 8.27 -2.85
C ASP A 220 10.32 9.69 -3.09
N GLN A 221 11.50 9.99 -2.53
CA GLN A 221 12.14 11.30 -2.65
C GLN A 221 12.53 11.68 -4.09
N GLN A 222 12.52 10.75 -5.04
CA GLN A 222 12.72 10.95 -6.49
C GLN A 222 11.40 10.98 -7.26
N ILE A 223 10.25 11.07 -6.55
CA ILE A 223 8.90 11.05 -7.14
C ILE A 223 8.62 9.73 -7.89
N TYR A 224 9.39 8.67 -7.57
CA TYR A 224 9.16 7.37 -8.18
C TYR A 224 7.97 6.66 -7.49
N PRO A 225 6.97 6.17 -8.26
CA PRO A 225 5.79 5.53 -7.68
C PRO A 225 6.05 4.06 -7.34
N TRP A 226 5.78 3.71 -6.08
CA TRP A 226 5.87 2.36 -5.56
C TRP A 226 4.49 1.80 -5.20
N ILE A 227 4.11 0.65 -5.75
CA ILE A 227 2.86 -0.03 -5.40
C ILE A 227 3.03 -0.73 -4.05
N LEU A 228 2.51 -0.12 -2.99
CA LEU A 228 2.61 -0.64 -1.63
C LEU A 228 1.61 -1.77 -1.36
N GLU A 229 0.41 -1.67 -1.96
CA GLU A 229 -0.66 -2.66 -1.84
C GLU A 229 -1.66 -2.56 -3.01
N VAL A 230 -2.28 -3.70 -3.35
CA VAL A 230 -3.41 -3.76 -4.28
C VAL A 230 -4.65 -4.29 -3.56
N ASN A 231 -5.72 -3.50 -3.56
CA ASN A 231 -7.02 -3.85 -3.00
C ASN A 231 -8.00 -4.20 -4.11
N THR A 232 -8.57 -5.41 -4.12
CA THR A 232 -9.51 -5.88 -5.15
C THR A 232 -10.98 -5.65 -4.80
N ARG A 233 -11.25 -4.94 -3.73
CA ARG A 233 -12.58 -4.45 -3.34
C ARG A 233 -12.44 -3.17 -2.51
N PRO A 234 -11.95 -2.08 -3.13
CA PRO A 234 -11.71 -0.81 -2.43
C PRO A 234 -13.02 -0.24 -1.87
N ALA A 235 -12.94 0.48 -0.75
CA ALA A 235 -14.10 1.15 -0.15
C ALA A 235 -14.45 2.39 -0.97
N ILE A 236 -15.45 2.33 -1.86
CA ILE A 236 -15.83 3.45 -2.73
C ILE A 236 -16.87 4.39 -2.10
N LYS A 237 -17.66 3.93 -1.13
CA LYS A 237 -18.65 4.77 -0.46
C LYS A 237 -18.03 5.93 0.34
N VAL A 238 -16.80 5.77 0.80
CA VAL A 238 -16.07 6.83 1.49
C VAL A 238 -15.86 8.07 0.62
N PHE A 239 -15.93 7.93 -0.72
CA PHE A 239 -15.76 9.06 -1.64
C PHE A 239 -17.02 9.93 -1.78
N SER A 240 -18.11 9.62 -1.10
CA SER A 240 -19.30 10.47 -1.04
C SER A 240 -19.04 11.83 -0.39
N PHE A 241 -17.95 11.98 0.36
CA PHE A 241 -17.54 13.28 0.93
C PHE A 241 -16.87 14.21 -0.09
N LEU A 242 -16.48 13.71 -1.28
CA LEU A 242 -15.85 14.55 -2.30
C LEU A 242 -16.77 15.72 -2.67
N PRO A 243 -16.23 16.94 -2.77
CA PRO A 243 -16.99 18.11 -3.20
C PRO A 243 -17.61 17.92 -4.59
N ASN A 244 -16.83 17.37 -5.51
CA ASN A 244 -17.29 17.03 -6.85
C ASN A 244 -18.18 15.78 -6.83
N LYS A 245 -19.49 16.00 -6.69
CA LYS A 245 -20.48 14.92 -6.66
C LYS A 245 -20.60 14.18 -8.00
N SER A 246 -20.29 14.83 -9.12
CA SER A 246 -20.33 14.16 -10.44
C SER A 246 -19.29 13.03 -10.52
N LEU A 247 -18.11 13.22 -9.93
CA LEU A 247 -17.08 12.20 -9.85
C LEU A 247 -17.53 11.00 -8.98
N TYR A 248 -18.12 11.27 -7.82
CA TYR A 248 -18.69 10.21 -6.98
C TYR A 248 -19.81 9.44 -7.70
N HIS A 249 -20.70 10.16 -8.42
CA HIS A 249 -21.76 9.54 -9.21
C HIS A 249 -21.19 8.67 -10.34
N LYS A 250 -20.11 9.09 -11.00
CA LYS A 250 -19.43 8.29 -12.01
C LYS A 250 -18.88 6.98 -11.41
N ILE A 251 -18.14 7.07 -10.29
CA ILE A 251 -17.59 5.93 -9.57
C ILE A 251 -18.71 4.95 -9.16
N PHE A 252 -19.79 5.49 -8.61
CA PHE A 252 -20.92 4.68 -8.15
C PHE A 252 -21.69 4.04 -9.30
N ARG A 253 -21.90 4.77 -10.40
CA ARG A 253 -22.54 4.25 -11.62
C ARG A 253 -21.78 3.05 -12.21
N TYR A 254 -20.44 3.11 -12.24
CA TYR A 254 -19.64 1.96 -12.67
C TYR A 254 -19.84 0.78 -11.73
N ALA A 255 -19.83 1.03 -10.42
CA ALA A 255 -20.01 0.00 -9.40
C ALA A 255 -21.39 -0.69 -9.48
N VAL A 256 -22.43 0.06 -9.84
CA VAL A 256 -23.75 -0.50 -10.17
C VAL A 256 -23.70 -1.30 -11.48
N GLY A 257 -23.07 -0.75 -12.53
CA GLY A 257 -22.98 -1.37 -13.84
C GLY A 257 -22.35 -2.77 -13.83
N TYR A 258 -21.29 -2.98 -13.02
CA TYR A 258 -20.71 -4.31 -12.87
C TYR A 258 -21.26 -5.12 -11.68
N GLY A 259 -22.38 -4.69 -11.08
CA GLY A 259 -23.15 -5.48 -10.12
C GLY A 259 -22.61 -5.51 -8.70
N ARG A 260 -21.80 -4.51 -8.26
CA ARG A 260 -21.37 -4.37 -6.86
C ARG A 260 -22.50 -3.87 -5.95
N TYR A 261 -23.32 -2.95 -6.46
CA TYR A 261 -24.46 -2.36 -5.78
C TYR A 261 -25.73 -2.52 -6.61
N SER A 262 -26.88 -2.56 -5.93
CA SER A 262 -28.18 -2.50 -6.59
C SER A 262 -28.49 -1.07 -7.02
N ALA A 263 -29.01 -0.90 -8.21
CA ALA A 263 -29.45 0.40 -8.73
C ALA A 263 -30.59 1.00 -7.87
N SER A 264 -31.51 0.14 -7.40
CA SER A 264 -32.71 0.57 -6.67
C SER A 264 -32.47 0.93 -5.20
N THR A 265 -31.48 0.30 -4.55
CA THR A 265 -31.28 0.45 -3.10
C THR A 265 -29.92 1.02 -2.71
N GLY A 266 -28.97 1.11 -3.64
CA GLY A 266 -27.58 1.47 -3.33
C GLY A 266 -26.91 0.54 -2.32
N LYS A 267 -27.53 -0.58 -1.96
CA LYS A 267 -26.97 -1.60 -1.07
C LYS A 267 -26.15 -2.61 -1.86
N PRO A 268 -25.19 -3.30 -1.23
CA PRO A 268 -24.45 -4.37 -1.88
C PRO A 268 -25.43 -5.39 -2.51
N ALA A 269 -25.21 -5.75 -3.77
CA ALA A 269 -26.00 -6.79 -4.39
C ALA A 269 -25.73 -8.09 -3.62
N HIS A 270 -26.77 -8.64 -2.98
CA HIS A 270 -26.66 -9.89 -2.24
C HIS A 270 -26.29 -11.02 -3.20
N SER A 271 -25.12 -11.65 -2.97
CA SER A 271 -24.96 -13.01 -3.45
C SER A 271 -25.95 -13.86 -2.66
N LYS A 272 -26.99 -14.40 -3.29
CA LYS A 272 -27.77 -15.47 -2.69
C LYS A 272 -26.76 -16.55 -2.25
N ARG A 273 -26.58 -16.76 -0.95
CA ARG A 273 -25.95 -17.97 -0.44
C ARG A 273 -26.77 -19.11 -1.00
N LYS A 274 -26.18 -19.92 -1.86
CA LYS A 274 -26.72 -21.25 -2.13
C LYS A 274 -26.53 -22.00 -0.82
N THR A 275 -27.63 -22.30 -0.18
CA THR A 275 -27.77 -23.34 0.84
C THR A 275 -27.31 -24.67 0.28
#